data_d782843de822fbe43a7102a149a903f3
#
_entry.id   d782843de822fbe43a7102a149a903f3
#
_cell.length_a   1.000
_cell.length_b   1.000
_cell.length_c   1.000
_cell.angle_alpha   90.00
_cell.angle_beta   90.00
_cell.angle_gamma   90.00
#
_symmetry.space_group_name_H-M   'P 1'
#
loop_
_entity.id
_entity.type
_entity.pdbx_description
1 polymer ?
#
loop_
_entity_poly.entity_id
_entity_poly.type
_entity_poly.pdbx_seq_one_letter_code
_entity_poly.pdbx_strand_id
1 'polypeptide(L)'
;MTDQNKSAEKPWGGRFTEPTDAFVERFTASVGFDQRLYHHDITGSIAHATMLAEVGVLTLEERDTIIEGLKAVKADIEAGTFEWSVSLEDVHMNIEARLTDRIGITGKKLHTGRSRNDQVATDIRLYLRDEIDVIAEELRRLQAGLLDLAEREAETIMPGFTHLQTAQPVTFGHHLLAWYEMLVRDAERLQDCRKRVNVMPLGAAALAGTTYPIDRSITANLLGFDRPSENSLDSVSDRDFAIEFCSFAALLMTHLSRFSEELVLWTSAQFDFIDLPDRFCTGSSIMPQKKNPDVPELVRGKTGRVNGHLISLLTLMKSQPLAYNKDNQEDKEPLFDTVDTVKGCLKAYADMIPAIEARADNMRVAAKRGFSTATDLADYLVKKGVAFRDAHEIVGKAVAFGVAEGRDLSEMTTDELKRFSDVIGEDVFDVLTLEGSVQARDHLGGTAPNQVRAAVARARKAL
;
A
#
# COMPACT_ATOMS: atom_id res chain seq x y z
N MET A 1 48.77 -30.10 -11.72
CA MET A 1 47.34 -30.05 -11.41
C MET A 1 47.25 -29.62 -9.97
N THR A 2 47.20 -28.35 -9.74
CA THR A 2 47.20 -27.71 -8.43
C THR A 2 45.80 -27.39 -8.05
N ASP A 3 45.43 -27.96 -6.89
CA ASP A 3 44.18 -27.76 -6.17
C ASP A 3 43.85 -26.26 -5.94
N GLN A 4 42.95 -25.70 -6.71
CA GLN A 4 42.34 -24.40 -6.46
C GLN A 4 40.88 -24.58 -6.08
N ASN A 5 40.61 -25.33 -5.05
CA ASN A 5 39.29 -25.38 -4.43
C ASN A 5 39.43 -25.42 -2.92
N LYS A 6 40.00 -24.34 -2.34
CA LYS A 6 39.74 -24.05 -0.92
C LYS A 6 38.35 -23.44 -0.84
N SER A 7 37.34 -24.28 -0.58
CA SER A 7 36.07 -23.80 -0.03
C SER A 7 36.40 -22.89 1.15
N ALA A 8 35.85 -21.65 1.14
CA ALA A 8 36.02 -20.74 2.26
C ALA A 8 35.63 -21.46 3.55
N GLU A 9 36.53 -21.54 4.53
CA GLU A 9 36.23 -22.14 5.83
C GLU A 9 35.08 -21.38 6.46
N LYS A 10 33.93 -22.05 6.60
CA LYS A 10 32.74 -21.46 7.22
C LYS A 10 33.01 -21.26 8.71
N PRO A 11 32.58 -20.15 9.35
CA PRO A 11 32.82 -19.84 10.77
C PRO A 11 32.38 -20.93 11.74
N TRP A 12 31.45 -21.80 11.32
CA TRP A 12 30.93 -22.92 12.13
C TRP A 12 31.54 -24.28 11.77
N GLY A 13 32.54 -24.32 10.88
CA GLY A 13 33.11 -25.56 10.33
C GLY A 13 33.83 -26.46 11.36
N GLY A 14 34.22 -25.94 12.52
CA GLY A 14 35.08 -26.67 13.47
C GLY A 14 34.50 -27.97 14.04
N ARG A 15 33.21 -28.23 13.96
CA ARG A 15 32.56 -29.47 14.40
C ARG A 15 32.40 -30.51 13.29
N PHE A 16 32.32 -30.04 12.05
CA PHE A 16 31.98 -30.89 10.90
C PHE A 16 33.22 -31.54 10.31
N THR A 17 33.09 -32.80 9.92
CA THR A 17 34.16 -33.61 9.35
C THR A 17 34.09 -33.64 7.81
N GLU A 18 33.00 -33.16 7.23
CA GLU A 18 32.76 -33.12 5.78
C GLU A 18 32.38 -31.70 5.37
N PRO A 19 32.77 -31.28 4.15
CA PRO A 19 32.31 -30.01 3.58
C PRO A 19 30.80 -30.07 3.29
N THR A 20 30.14 -28.90 3.28
CA THR A 20 28.75 -28.78 2.88
C THR A 20 28.60 -29.17 1.40
N ASP A 21 27.59 -29.97 1.08
CA ASP A 21 27.25 -30.33 -0.30
C ASP A 21 26.96 -29.07 -1.15
N ALA A 22 27.47 -29.03 -2.37
CA ALA A 22 27.34 -27.86 -3.25
C ALA A 22 25.89 -27.53 -3.65
N PHE A 23 25.00 -28.53 -3.70
CA PHE A 23 23.56 -28.29 -3.88
C PHE A 23 22.95 -27.65 -2.65
N VAL A 24 23.29 -28.19 -1.45
CA VAL A 24 22.81 -27.67 -0.18
C VAL A 24 23.25 -26.22 0.05
N GLU A 25 24.49 -25.86 -0.32
CA GLU A 25 24.95 -24.48 -0.27
C GLU A 25 24.06 -23.54 -1.09
N ARG A 26 23.75 -23.91 -2.32
CA ARG A 26 22.87 -23.11 -3.19
C ARG A 26 21.43 -23.10 -2.70
N PHE A 27 20.94 -24.22 -2.18
CA PHE A 27 19.57 -24.36 -1.70
C PHE A 27 19.29 -23.55 -0.42
N THR A 28 20.30 -23.40 0.43
CA THR A 28 20.17 -22.70 1.71
C THR A 28 20.63 -21.24 1.65
N ALA A 29 21.27 -20.80 0.57
CA ALA A 29 21.74 -19.44 0.41
C ALA A 29 20.57 -18.47 0.18
N SER A 30 20.64 -17.30 0.82
CA SER A 30 19.68 -16.21 0.70
C SER A 30 20.24 -14.95 0.03
N VAL A 31 21.55 -14.91 -0.23
CA VAL A 31 22.23 -13.74 -0.78
C VAL A 31 21.62 -13.24 -2.10
N GLY A 32 20.97 -14.11 -2.87
CA GLY A 32 20.31 -13.75 -4.12
C GLY A 32 19.19 -12.71 -3.95
N PHE A 33 18.54 -12.68 -2.81
CA PHE A 33 17.45 -11.74 -2.51
C PHE A 33 17.73 -10.86 -1.28
N ASP A 34 18.48 -11.32 -0.27
CA ASP A 34 18.71 -10.55 0.94
C ASP A 34 19.83 -9.50 0.80
N GLN A 35 20.63 -9.55 -0.27
CA GLN A 35 21.62 -8.51 -0.57
C GLN A 35 21.01 -7.09 -0.58
N ARG A 36 19.71 -6.94 -0.80
CA ARG A 36 19.04 -5.63 -0.71
C ARG A 36 19.06 -5.02 0.70
N LEU A 37 19.32 -5.83 1.72
CA LEU A 37 19.45 -5.38 3.11
C LEU A 37 20.83 -4.79 3.45
N TYR A 38 21.79 -4.77 2.53
CA TYR A 38 23.18 -4.36 2.80
C TYR A 38 23.29 -3.02 3.53
N HIS A 39 22.46 -2.06 3.16
CA HIS A 39 22.46 -0.73 3.79
C HIS A 39 22.05 -0.82 5.26
N HIS A 40 21.02 -1.59 5.56
CA HIS A 40 20.46 -1.79 6.91
C HIS A 40 21.40 -2.61 7.77
N ASP A 41 22.00 -3.66 7.21
CA ASP A 41 23.01 -4.48 7.89
C ASP A 41 24.25 -3.67 8.30
N ILE A 42 24.78 -2.86 7.39
CA ILE A 42 25.91 -1.97 7.67
C ILE A 42 25.54 -0.93 8.72
N THR A 43 24.36 -0.33 8.63
CA THR A 43 23.87 0.64 9.61
C THR A 43 23.71 0.02 10.99
N GLY A 44 23.10 -1.15 11.08
CA GLY A 44 22.98 -1.93 12.32
C GLY A 44 24.33 -2.32 12.90
N SER A 45 25.26 -2.74 12.05
CA SER A 45 26.63 -3.12 12.45
C SER A 45 27.44 -1.93 12.96
N ILE A 46 27.30 -0.74 12.38
CA ILE A 46 27.94 0.49 12.88
C ILE A 46 27.40 0.86 14.27
N ALA A 47 26.09 0.79 14.47
CA ALA A 47 25.48 1.06 15.77
C ALA A 47 25.91 0.04 16.82
N HIS A 48 26.00 -1.24 16.44
CA HIS A 48 26.49 -2.30 17.33
C HIS A 48 27.96 -2.10 17.75
N ALA A 49 28.85 -1.82 16.80
CA ALA A 49 30.26 -1.53 17.09
C ALA A 49 30.41 -0.29 17.97
N THR A 50 29.62 0.74 17.78
CA THR A 50 29.62 1.94 18.61
C THR A 50 29.19 1.61 20.03
N MET A 51 28.12 0.86 20.23
CA MET A 51 27.66 0.42 21.55
C MET A 51 28.71 -0.44 22.23
N LEU A 52 29.33 -1.40 21.54
CA LEU A 52 30.39 -2.25 22.13
C LEU A 52 31.58 -1.44 22.63
N ALA A 53 31.93 -0.35 21.97
CA ALA A 53 33.00 0.55 22.44
C ALA A 53 32.56 1.37 23.65
N GLU A 54 31.32 1.87 23.67
CA GLU A 54 30.79 2.62 24.82
C GLU A 54 30.75 1.80 26.11
N VAL A 55 30.48 0.49 25.99
CA VAL A 55 30.46 -0.42 27.14
C VAL A 55 31.81 -1.09 27.40
N GLY A 56 32.90 -0.69 26.71
CA GLY A 56 34.27 -1.15 26.94
C GLY A 56 34.58 -2.54 26.41
N VAL A 57 33.79 -3.13 25.55
CA VAL A 57 34.05 -4.42 24.88
C VAL A 57 35.02 -4.25 23.70
N LEU A 58 34.90 -3.14 22.97
CA LEU A 58 35.86 -2.71 21.96
C LEU A 58 36.61 -1.45 22.47
N THR A 59 37.82 -1.25 21.98
CA THR A 59 38.47 0.06 22.09
C THR A 59 37.88 1.04 21.11
N LEU A 60 38.09 2.34 21.37
CA LEU A 60 37.64 3.39 20.40
C LEU A 60 38.35 3.23 19.06
N GLU A 61 39.62 2.84 19.04
CA GLU A 61 40.40 2.61 17.82
C GLU A 61 39.82 1.42 17.01
N GLU A 62 39.45 0.33 17.68
CA GLU A 62 38.82 -0.84 17.03
C GLU A 62 37.45 -0.48 16.45
N ARG A 63 36.61 0.28 17.19
CA ARG A 63 35.36 0.80 16.70
C ARG A 63 35.56 1.63 15.43
N ASP A 64 36.47 2.60 15.46
CA ASP A 64 36.69 3.50 14.33
C ASP A 64 37.20 2.73 13.10
N THR A 65 38.10 1.78 13.31
CA THR A 65 38.58 0.87 12.24
C THR A 65 37.43 0.06 11.62
N ILE A 66 36.53 -0.50 12.43
CA ILE A 66 35.38 -1.25 11.97
C ILE A 66 34.43 -0.33 11.17
N ILE A 67 34.12 0.85 11.70
CA ILE A 67 33.21 1.81 11.03
C ILE A 67 33.76 2.25 9.67
N GLU A 68 35.04 2.59 9.60
CA GLU A 68 35.67 2.97 8.31
C GLU A 68 35.71 1.78 7.34
N GLY A 69 35.97 0.58 7.82
CA GLY A 69 35.91 -0.65 7.03
C GLY A 69 34.50 -0.90 6.48
N LEU A 70 33.46 -0.77 7.29
CA LEU A 70 32.06 -0.94 6.87
C LEU A 70 31.62 0.12 5.85
N LYS A 71 32.03 1.40 6.04
CA LYS A 71 31.77 2.46 5.05
C LYS A 71 32.42 2.16 3.71
N ALA A 72 33.66 1.64 3.73
CA ALA A 72 34.37 1.24 2.52
C ALA A 72 33.69 0.05 1.82
N VAL A 73 33.20 -0.94 2.58
CA VAL A 73 32.40 -2.05 2.02
C VAL A 73 31.12 -1.54 1.38
N LYS A 74 30.41 -0.62 2.04
CA LYS A 74 29.22 0.03 1.48
C LYS A 74 29.52 0.74 0.17
N ALA A 75 30.61 1.50 0.10
CA ALA A 75 31.03 2.18 -1.12
C ALA A 75 31.33 1.21 -2.27
N ASP A 76 31.94 0.05 -2.00
CA ASP A 76 32.17 -0.99 -3.01
C ASP A 76 30.85 -1.56 -3.56
N ILE A 77 29.86 -1.78 -2.67
CA ILE A 77 28.53 -2.27 -3.08
C ILE A 77 27.83 -1.24 -3.98
N GLU A 78 27.83 0.02 -3.56
CA GLU A 78 27.21 1.12 -4.29
C GLU A 78 27.90 1.42 -5.63
N ALA A 79 29.21 1.19 -5.71
CA ALA A 79 29.97 1.29 -6.94
C ALA A 79 29.81 0.07 -7.88
N GLY A 80 29.14 -0.99 -7.45
CA GLY A 80 28.99 -2.24 -8.21
C GLY A 80 30.29 -3.06 -8.34
N THR A 81 31.28 -2.82 -7.47
CA THR A 81 32.58 -3.53 -7.45
C THR A 81 32.63 -4.64 -6.40
N PHE A 82 31.57 -4.78 -5.60
CA PHE A 82 31.45 -5.83 -4.60
C PHE A 82 30.92 -7.12 -5.25
N GLU A 83 31.66 -8.22 -5.06
CA GLU A 83 31.26 -9.54 -5.53
C GLU A 83 30.54 -10.31 -4.42
N TRP A 84 29.26 -10.65 -4.67
CA TRP A 84 28.47 -11.48 -3.79
C TRP A 84 28.78 -12.96 -4.01
N SER A 85 29.02 -13.69 -2.94
CA SER A 85 29.34 -15.13 -2.99
C SER A 85 28.21 -15.97 -2.35
N VAL A 86 27.70 -16.93 -3.12
CA VAL A 86 26.73 -17.93 -2.65
C VAL A 86 27.31 -18.82 -1.56
N SER A 87 28.64 -19.10 -1.60
CA SER A 87 29.30 -19.90 -0.58
C SER A 87 29.33 -19.21 0.79
N LEU A 88 29.15 -17.88 0.83
CA LEU A 88 29.00 -17.08 2.05
C LEU A 88 27.54 -16.89 2.47
N GLU A 89 26.62 -17.67 1.91
CA GLU A 89 25.22 -17.87 2.31
C GLU A 89 24.32 -16.62 2.24
N ASP A 90 24.60 -15.58 3.03
CA ASP A 90 23.75 -14.42 3.22
C ASP A 90 24.48 -13.07 3.08
N VAL A 91 23.74 -11.97 3.08
CA VAL A 91 24.27 -10.61 3.04
C VAL A 91 25.26 -10.34 4.17
N HIS A 92 24.95 -10.83 5.37
CA HIS A 92 25.71 -10.59 6.59
C HIS A 92 27.12 -11.21 6.52
N MET A 93 27.19 -12.48 6.09
CA MET A 93 28.48 -13.17 5.97
C MET A 93 29.33 -12.62 4.85
N ASN A 94 28.72 -12.21 3.73
CA ASN A 94 29.44 -11.56 2.64
C ASN A 94 30.08 -10.23 3.10
N ILE A 95 29.33 -9.40 3.84
CA ILE A 95 29.84 -8.13 4.39
C ILE A 95 30.93 -8.39 5.44
N GLU A 96 30.71 -9.33 6.37
CA GLU A 96 31.67 -9.67 7.42
C GLU A 96 32.99 -10.22 6.87
N ALA A 97 32.93 -11.08 5.85
CA ALA A 97 34.11 -11.59 5.17
C ALA A 97 34.89 -10.47 4.49
N ARG A 98 34.25 -9.61 3.72
CA ARG A 98 34.90 -8.47 3.07
C ARG A 98 35.49 -7.47 4.06
N LEU A 99 34.78 -7.21 5.18
CA LEU A 99 35.30 -6.39 6.27
C LEU A 99 36.58 -7.00 6.83
N THR A 100 36.55 -8.31 7.14
CA THR A 100 37.72 -9.04 7.69
C THR A 100 38.90 -9.04 6.74
N ASP A 101 38.65 -9.18 5.41
CA ASP A 101 39.72 -9.10 4.41
C ASP A 101 40.38 -7.71 4.41
N ARG A 102 39.64 -6.64 4.67
CA ARG A 102 40.14 -5.26 4.68
C ARG A 102 40.92 -4.89 5.96
N ILE A 103 40.35 -5.24 7.10
CA ILE A 103 40.87 -4.75 8.42
C ILE A 103 41.40 -5.86 9.32
N GLY A 104 41.47 -7.08 8.81
CA GLY A 104 42.07 -8.22 9.52
C GLY A 104 41.29 -8.65 10.76
N ILE A 105 42.00 -9.01 11.82
CA ILE A 105 41.41 -9.59 13.03
C ILE A 105 40.40 -8.66 13.73
N THR A 106 40.54 -7.36 13.58
CA THR A 106 39.60 -6.37 14.14
C THR A 106 38.20 -6.55 13.54
N GLY A 107 38.10 -6.93 12.28
CA GLY A 107 36.80 -7.21 11.65
C GLY A 107 36.04 -8.36 12.28
N LYS A 108 36.74 -9.38 12.75
CA LYS A 108 36.13 -10.53 13.45
C LYS A 108 35.52 -10.17 14.82
N LYS A 109 35.93 -9.05 15.41
CA LYS A 109 35.38 -8.59 16.71
C LYS A 109 33.99 -8.00 16.59
N LEU A 110 33.57 -7.59 15.39
CA LEU A 110 32.24 -7.02 15.15
C LEU A 110 31.11 -7.97 15.58
N HIS A 111 31.28 -9.28 15.44
CA HIS A 111 30.25 -10.27 15.80
C HIS A 111 30.08 -10.54 17.30
N THR A 112 30.90 -9.89 18.15
CA THR A 112 30.88 -10.08 19.61
C THR A 112 29.49 -9.70 20.17
N GLY A 113 28.89 -10.61 20.95
CA GLY A 113 27.60 -10.41 21.62
C GLY A 113 26.39 -10.34 20.67
N ARG A 114 26.53 -10.78 19.42
CA ARG A 114 25.52 -10.78 18.40
C ARG A 114 25.33 -12.17 17.77
N SER A 115 24.14 -12.43 17.22
CA SER A 115 23.85 -13.60 16.40
C SER A 115 23.29 -13.15 15.03
N ARG A 116 23.31 -14.03 14.03
CA ARG A 116 22.58 -13.82 12.78
C ARG A 116 21.08 -13.61 13.04
N ASN A 117 20.53 -14.24 14.08
CA ASN A 117 19.09 -14.20 14.38
C ASN A 117 18.61 -12.79 14.75
N ASP A 118 19.28 -12.09 15.68
CA ASP A 118 18.92 -10.73 16.05
C ASP A 118 19.37 -9.70 15.01
N GLN A 119 20.45 -9.99 14.28
CA GLN A 119 20.94 -9.16 13.17
C GLN A 119 19.91 -9.09 12.04
N VAL A 120 19.48 -10.23 11.49
CA VAL A 120 18.51 -10.26 10.39
C VAL A 120 17.14 -9.70 10.81
N ALA A 121 16.70 -9.97 12.04
CA ALA A 121 15.46 -9.42 12.57
C ALA A 121 15.51 -7.88 12.66
N THR A 122 16.66 -7.31 13.01
CA THR A 122 16.87 -5.86 13.03
C THR A 122 16.86 -5.27 11.62
N ASP A 123 17.57 -5.89 10.70
CA ASP A 123 17.70 -5.41 9.33
C ASP A 123 16.35 -5.38 8.59
N ILE A 124 15.53 -6.42 8.76
CA ILE A 124 14.19 -6.45 8.16
C ILE A 124 13.31 -5.34 8.74
N ARG A 125 13.39 -5.06 10.04
CA ARG A 125 12.63 -3.97 10.67
C ARG A 125 13.12 -2.60 10.20
N LEU A 126 14.43 -2.38 10.10
CA LEU A 126 15.00 -1.14 9.55
C LEU A 126 14.53 -0.95 8.09
N TYR A 127 14.68 -1.98 7.27
CA TYR A 127 14.22 -1.97 5.87
C TYR A 127 12.73 -1.64 5.78
N LEU A 128 11.90 -2.38 6.48
CA LEU A 128 10.45 -2.20 6.40
C LEU A 128 10.02 -0.82 6.91
N ARG A 129 10.66 -0.31 7.95
CA ARG A 129 10.40 1.04 8.46
C ARG A 129 10.65 2.11 7.39
N ASP A 130 11.79 2.04 6.71
CA ASP A 130 12.15 2.99 5.66
C ASP A 130 11.20 2.87 4.46
N GLU A 131 10.82 1.65 4.09
CA GLU A 131 9.86 1.41 2.99
C GLU A 131 8.43 1.85 3.35
N ILE A 132 8.01 1.72 4.61
CA ILE A 132 6.74 2.27 5.09
C ILE A 132 6.72 3.80 4.93
N ASP A 133 7.82 4.47 5.23
CA ASP A 133 7.90 5.94 5.10
C ASP A 133 7.79 6.36 3.62
N VAL A 134 8.40 5.61 2.69
CA VAL A 134 8.26 5.84 1.25
C VAL A 134 6.82 5.55 0.77
N ILE A 135 6.21 4.46 1.24
CA ILE A 135 4.83 4.10 0.89
C ILE A 135 3.84 5.15 1.42
N ALA A 136 4.06 5.67 2.63
CA ALA A 136 3.25 6.72 3.21
C ALA A 136 3.28 8.01 2.36
N GLU A 137 4.43 8.38 1.82
CA GLU A 137 4.55 9.54 0.93
C GLU A 137 3.83 9.31 -0.41
N GLU A 138 3.97 8.14 -1.03
CA GLU A 138 3.24 7.83 -2.27
C GLU A 138 1.72 7.78 -2.05
N LEU A 139 1.28 7.26 -0.90
CA LEU A 139 -0.13 7.27 -0.51
C LEU A 139 -0.65 8.70 -0.32
N ARG A 140 0.13 9.57 0.34
CA ARG A 140 -0.19 10.99 0.50
C ARG A 140 -0.28 11.71 -0.86
N ARG A 141 0.63 11.41 -1.80
CA ARG A 141 0.58 11.94 -3.17
C ARG A 141 -0.69 11.53 -3.89
N LEU A 142 -1.09 10.25 -3.78
CA LEU A 142 -2.34 9.77 -4.36
C LEU A 142 -3.56 10.45 -3.73
N GLN A 143 -3.58 10.61 -2.41
CA GLN A 143 -4.64 11.34 -1.71
C GLN A 143 -4.74 12.79 -2.19
N ALA A 144 -3.61 13.50 -2.32
CA ALA A 144 -3.59 14.86 -2.84
C ALA A 144 -4.13 14.94 -4.28
N GLY A 145 -3.71 14.03 -5.15
CA GLY A 145 -4.19 13.96 -6.53
C GLY A 145 -5.70 13.69 -6.65
N LEU A 146 -6.23 12.85 -5.75
CA LEU A 146 -7.68 12.63 -5.66
C LEU A 146 -8.44 13.90 -5.23
N LEU A 147 -7.89 14.65 -4.27
CA LEU A 147 -8.50 15.92 -3.82
C LEU A 147 -8.48 16.95 -4.94
N ASP A 148 -7.39 17.06 -5.71
CA ASP A 148 -7.31 17.97 -6.85
C ASP A 148 -8.35 17.62 -7.92
N LEU A 149 -8.50 16.35 -8.25
CA LEU A 149 -9.50 15.88 -9.20
C LEU A 149 -10.91 16.07 -8.65
N ALA A 150 -11.18 15.76 -7.39
CA ALA A 150 -12.48 15.91 -6.76
C ALA A 150 -12.94 17.37 -6.70
N GLU A 151 -12.03 18.31 -6.45
CA GLU A 151 -12.32 19.74 -6.43
C GLU A 151 -12.64 20.24 -7.85
N ARG A 152 -11.88 19.83 -8.85
CA ARG A 152 -12.11 20.16 -10.26
C ARG A 152 -13.47 19.66 -10.74
N GLU A 153 -13.85 18.46 -10.35
CA GLU A 153 -15.07 17.77 -10.78
C GLU A 153 -16.21 17.88 -9.75
N ALA A 154 -16.17 18.88 -8.87
CA ALA A 154 -17.17 19.04 -7.81
C ALA A 154 -18.60 19.28 -8.34
N GLU A 155 -18.74 19.81 -9.57
CA GLU A 155 -20.03 20.07 -10.23
C GLU A 155 -20.36 19.07 -11.34
N THR A 156 -19.43 18.21 -11.73
CA THR A 156 -19.64 17.22 -12.79
C THR A 156 -20.63 16.15 -12.32
N ILE A 157 -21.83 16.15 -12.88
CA ILE A 157 -22.88 15.21 -12.51
C ILE A 157 -22.70 13.89 -13.25
N MET A 158 -22.73 12.79 -12.50
CA MET A 158 -22.70 11.42 -13.01
C MET A 158 -23.82 10.57 -12.38
N PRO A 159 -24.18 9.43 -13.00
CA PRO A 159 -25.09 8.50 -12.34
C PRO A 159 -24.39 7.83 -11.15
N GLY A 160 -25.02 7.85 -9.98
CA GLY A 160 -24.68 6.95 -8.89
C GLY A 160 -25.28 5.58 -9.15
N PHE A 161 -24.55 4.52 -8.82
CA PHE A 161 -24.94 3.14 -9.09
C PHE A 161 -25.14 2.33 -7.82
N THR A 162 -26.20 1.52 -7.80
CA THR A 162 -26.36 0.35 -6.95
C THR A 162 -26.68 -0.84 -7.84
N HIS A 163 -26.07 -2.01 -7.57
CA HIS A 163 -26.22 -3.19 -8.44
C HIS A 163 -25.85 -2.93 -9.93
N LEU A 164 -24.95 -1.96 -10.20
CA LEU A 164 -24.65 -1.42 -11.54
C LEU A 164 -25.87 -0.87 -12.28
N GLN A 165 -26.98 -0.62 -11.59
CA GLN A 165 -28.13 0.10 -12.14
C GLN A 165 -28.06 1.57 -11.73
N THR A 166 -28.46 2.47 -12.63
CA THR A 166 -28.57 3.90 -12.30
C THR A 166 -29.53 4.07 -11.14
N ALA A 167 -29.07 4.71 -10.07
CA ALA A 167 -29.84 4.95 -8.85
C ALA A 167 -30.20 6.43 -8.71
N GLN A 168 -29.29 7.23 -8.18
CA GLN A 168 -29.48 8.67 -7.96
C GLN A 168 -28.31 9.44 -8.58
N PRO A 169 -28.50 10.70 -9.00
CA PRO A 169 -27.40 11.50 -9.48
C PRO A 169 -26.46 11.86 -8.33
N VAL A 170 -25.16 11.79 -8.61
CA VAL A 170 -24.08 12.23 -7.72
C VAL A 170 -23.14 13.14 -8.48
N THR A 171 -22.20 13.82 -7.80
CA THR A 171 -21.10 14.45 -8.49
C THR A 171 -19.90 13.53 -8.59
N PHE A 172 -19.13 13.65 -9.68
CA PHE A 172 -17.90 12.88 -9.84
C PHE A 172 -16.91 13.19 -8.71
N GLY A 173 -16.82 14.46 -8.29
CA GLY A 173 -16.03 14.85 -7.13
C GLY A 173 -16.43 14.12 -5.84
N HIS A 174 -17.73 13.95 -5.60
CA HIS A 174 -18.23 13.19 -4.45
C HIS A 174 -17.82 11.71 -4.53
N HIS A 175 -17.90 11.09 -5.69
CA HIS A 175 -17.47 9.70 -5.90
C HIS A 175 -15.98 9.53 -5.61
N LEU A 176 -15.14 10.44 -6.11
CA LEU A 176 -13.68 10.43 -5.85
C LEU A 176 -13.34 10.61 -4.38
N LEU A 177 -14.11 11.39 -3.64
CA LEU A 177 -13.96 11.50 -2.18
C LEU A 177 -14.27 10.19 -1.45
N ALA A 178 -15.11 9.32 -1.99
CA ALA A 178 -15.30 7.99 -1.41
C ALA A 178 -14.03 7.13 -1.53
N TRP A 179 -13.28 7.25 -2.63
CA TRP A 179 -11.96 6.61 -2.75
C TRP A 179 -10.96 7.23 -1.76
N TYR A 180 -10.95 8.56 -1.64
CA TYR A 180 -10.11 9.26 -0.66
C TYR A 180 -10.32 8.74 0.77
N GLU A 181 -11.56 8.55 1.20
CA GLU A 181 -11.91 8.02 2.52
C GLU A 181 -11.36 6.59 2.76
N MET A 182 -11.27 5.75 1.74
CA MET A 182 -10.64 4.45 1.86
C MET A 182 -9.14 4.59 2.13
N LEU A 183 -8.47 5.49 1.41
CA LEU A 183 -7.04 5.73 1.56
C LEU A 183 -6.66 6.43 2.88
N VAL A 184 -7.56 7.23 3.48
CA VAL A 184 -7.39 7.77 4.84
C VAL A 184 -7.26 6.63 5.85
N ARG A 185 -8.17 5.68 5.81
CA ARG A 185 -8.14 4.51 6.70
C ARG A 185 -6.91 3.62 6.45
N ASP A 186 -6.41 3.57 5.21
CA ASP A 186 -5.19 2.84 4.90
C ASP A 186 -3.94 3.56 5.45
N ALA A 187 -3.89 4.87 5.37
CA ALA A 187 -2.80 5.68 5.93
C ALA A 187 -2.72 5.51 7.46
N GLU A 188 -3.85 5.51 8.16
CA GLU A 188 -3.92 5.26 9.61
C GLU A 188 -3.39 3.87 9.97
N ARG A 189 -3.79 2.82 9.22
CA ARG A 189 -3.28 1.44 9.41
C ARG A 189 -1.77 1.35 9.20
N LEU A 190 -1.26 2.02 8.17
CA LEU A 190 0.17 2.02 7.88
C LEU A 190 0.97 2.68 9.00
N GLN A 191 0.48 3.80 9.54
CA GLN A 191 1.09 4.48 10.68
C GLN A 191 1.08 3.61 11.95
N ASP A 192 0.00 2.90 12.18
CA ASP A 192 -0.08 1.98 13.33
C ASP A 192 0.87 0.78 13.16
N CYS A 193 0.98 0.22 11.97
CA CYS A 193 1.96 -0.81 11.64
C CYS A 193 3.39 -0.31 11.91
N ARG A 194 3.73 0.91 11.44
CA ARG A 194 5.04 1.52 11.64
C ARG A 194 5.47 1.59 13.10
N LYS A 195 4.56 1.90 14.02
CA LYS A 195 4.85 1.94 15.46
C LYS A 195 5.30 0.58 15.98
N ARG A 196 4.68 -0.52 15.51
CA ARG A 196 5.04 -1.89 15.92
C ARG A 196 6.28 -2.41 15.21
N VAL A 197 6.58 -1.95 14.01
CA VAL A 197 7.87 -2.20 13.33
C VAL A 197 9.01 -1.54 14.11
N ASN A 198 8.80 -0.36 14.70
CA ASN A 198 9.85 0.47 15.30
C ASN A 198 10.26 0.03 16.72
N VAL A 199 10.45 -1.29 16.91
CA VAL A 199 10.94 -1.92 18.14
C VAL A 199 12.17 -2.74 17.80
N MET A 200 13.31 -2.51 18.51
CA MET A 200 14.63 -3.03 18.15
C MET A 200 14.90 -4.42 18.74
N PRO A 201 15.15 -5.46 17.94
CA PRO A 201 15.52 -6.78 18.43
C PRO A 201 17.02 -6.95 18.72
N LEU A 202 17.91 -6.10 18.17
CA LEU A 202 19.37 -6.26 18.30
C LEU A 202 19.81 -6.32 19.78
N GLY A 203 20.72 -7.24 20.07
CA GLY A 203 21.16 -7.56 21.44
C GLY A 203 20.38 -8.72 22.07
N ALA A 204 19.39 -9.28 21.40
CA ALA A 204 18.74 -10.55 21.79
C ALA A 204 19.66 -11.76 21.54
N ALA A 205 20.70 -11.59 20.75
CA ALA A 205 21.61 -12.63 20.29
C ALA A 205 20.86 -13.79 19.62
N ALA A 206 21.22 -15.05 19.89
CA ALA A 206 20.55 -16.18 19.26
C ALA A 206 19.09 -16.36 19.74
N LEU A 207 18.84 -16.19 21.05
CA LEU A 207 17.52 -16.29 21.69
C LEU A 207 17.52 -15.94 23.19
N ALA A 208 18.67 -15.98 23.85
CA ALA A 208 18.77 -15.90 25.31
C ALA A 208 19.50 -14.63 25.82
N GLY A 209 19.75 -13.68 24.90
CA GLY A 209 20.62 -12.55 25.19
C GLY A 209 22.11 -12.94 25.20
N THR A 210 22.96 -12.14 25.84
CA THR A 210 24.41 -12.30 25.86
C THR A 210 24.96 -12.06 27.27
N THR A 211 26.14 -12.62 27.56
CA THR A 211 26.87 -12.38 28.80
C THR A 211 27.74 -11.11 28.79
N TYR A 212 27.84 -10.46 27.62
CA TYR A 212 28.53 -9.18 27.49
C TYR A 212 27.69 -8.04 28.08
N PRO A 213 28.34 -6.99 28.65
CA PRO A 213 27.63 -5.87 29.30
C PRO A 213 27.04 -4.89 28.26
N ILE A 214 26.31 -5.38 27.30
CA ILE A 214 25.72 -4.55 26.26
C ILE A 214 24.64 -3.60 26.79
N ASP A 215 24.52 -2.41 26.19
CA ASP A 215 23.43 -1.47 26.43
C ASP A 215 22.58 -1.32 25.15
N ARG A 216 21.44 -1.99 25.15
CA ARG A 216 20.52 -1.98 24.03
C ARG A 216 19.86 -0.61 23.80
N SER A 217 19.82 0.26 24.80
CA SER A 217 19.28 1.61 24.69
C SER A 217 20.16 2.49 23.80
N ILE A 218 21.49 2.35 23.90
CA ILE A 218 22.44 3.04 23.02
C ILE A 218 22.16 2.64 21.57
N THR A 219 22.09 1.35 21.29
CA THR A 219 21.86 0.85 19.93
C THR A 219 20.50 1.26 19.39
N ALA A 220 19.43 1.21 20.20
CA ALA A 220 18.09 1.66 19.80
C ALA A 220 18.08 3.14 19.42
N ASN A 221 18.71 4.00 20.23
CA ASN A 221 18.82 5.43 19.96
C ASN A 221 19.59 5.72 18.67
N LEU A 222 20.73 5.04 18.45
CA LEU A 222 21.54 5.21 17.24
C LEU A 222 20.81 4.81 15.97
N LEU A 223 19.92 3.81 16.04
CA LEU A 223 19.12 3.29 14.94
C LEU A 223 17.75 3.97 14.80
N GLY A 224 17.39 4.87 15.73
CA GLY A 224 16.10 5.58 15.70
C GLY A 224 14.91 4.70 16.01
N PHE A 225 15.09 3.60 16.74
CA PHE A 225 13.99 2.81 17.29
C PHE A 225 13.40 3.46 18.54
N ASP A 226 12.11 3.29 18.78
CA ASP A 226 11.44 3.85 19.96
C ASP A 226 11.93 3.20 21.25
N ARG A 227 12.25 1.91 21.20
CA ARG A 227 12.74 1.12 22.34
C ARG A 227 13.33 -0.22 21.90
N PRO A 228 14.16 -0.88 22.71
CA PRO A 228 14.47 -2.28 22.51
C PRO A 228 13.26 -3.18 22.83
N SER A 229 13.21 -4.37 22.23
CA SER A 229 12.26 -5.43 22.59
C SER A 229 12.59 -6.00 23.98
N GLU A 230 11.58 -6.47 24.71
CA GLU A 230 11.71 -6.81 26.13
C GLU A 230 11.99 -8.29 26.42
N ASN A 231 11.82 -9.17 25.42
CA ASN A 231 12.09 -10.59 25.54
C ASN A 231 12.97 -11.06 24.39
N SER A 232 14.16 -11.61 24.69
CA SER A 232 15.15 -11.99 23.69
C SER A 232 14.71 -13.16 22.79
N LEU A 233 13.88 -14.07 23.32
CA LEU A 233 13.40 -15.21 22.56
C LEU A 233 12.31 -14.78 21.55
N ASP A 234 11.40 -13.93 21.97
CA ASP A 234 10.39 -13.32 21.11
C ASP A 234 11.02 -12.41 20.04
N SER A 235 12.04 -11.64 20.42
CA SER A 235 12.75 -10.71 19.53
C SER A 235 13.25 -11.32 18.23
N VAL A 236 13.73 -12.56 18.28
CA VAL A 236 14.26 -13.29 17.12
C VAL A 236 13.20 -14.16 16.43
N SER A 237 12.09 -14.43 17.10
CA SER A 237 10.97 -15.23 16.61
C SER A 237 9.92 -14.40 15.87
N ASP A 238 9.63 -13.20 16.35
CA ASP A 238 8.54 -12.35 15.88
C ASP A 238 8.65 -12.00 14.39
N ARG A 239 7.53 -12.21 13.67
CA ARG A 239 7.29 -11.77 12.30
C ARG A 239 5.91 -11.12 12.16
N ASP A 240 5.24 -10.82 13.27
CA ASP A 240 3.93 -10.17 13.26
C ASP A 240 3.96 -8.85 12.50
N PHE A 241 5.04 -8.08 12.65
CA PHE A 241 5.23 -6.82 11.93
C PHE A 241 5.22 -6.97 10.41
N ALA A 242 5.74 -8.06 9.86
CA ALA A 242 5.74 -8.36 8.43
C ALA A 242 4.35 -8.81 7.97
N ILE A 243 3.68 -9.66 8.76
CA ILE A 243 2.29 -10.11 8.53
C ILE A 243 1.34 -8.91 8.57
N GLU A 244 1.50 -8.03 9.54
CA GLU A 244 0.68 -6.81 9.68
C GLU A 244 0.86 -5.88 8.48
N PHE A 245 2.10 -5.67 8.03
CA PHE A 245 2.35 -4.89 6.81
C PHE A 245 1.69 -5.54 5.58
N CYS A 246 1.84 -6.85 5.39
CA CYS A 246 1.19 -7.54 4.28
C CYS A 246 -0.34 -7.53 4.40
N SER A 247 -0.91 -7.52 5.61
CA SER A 247 -2.35 -7.36 5.84
C SER A 247 -2.83 -5.96 5.45
N PHE A 248 -2.10 -4.91 5.84
CA PHE A 248 -2.33 -3.55 5.36
C PHE A 248 -2.27 -3.50 3.83
N ALA A 249 -1.21 -4.04 3.24
CA ALA A 249 -0.98 -4.06 1.80
C ALA A 249 -2.11 -4.77 1.04
N ALA A 250 -2.59 -5.92 1.54
CA ALA A 250 -3.70 -6.66 0.96
C ALA A 250 -5.00 -5.85 0.95
N LEU A 251 -5.28 -5.11 2.04
CA LEU A 251 -6.46 -4.25 2.12
C LEU A 251 -6.34 -3.03 1.21
N LEU A 252 -5.19 -2.36 1.17
CA LEU A 252 -4.90 -1.26 0.24
C LEU A 252 -5.07 -1.71 -1.21
N MET A 253 -4.48 -2.85 -1.58
CA MET A 253 -4.62 -3.39 -2.95
C MET A 253 -6.06 -3.77 -3.28
N THR A 254 -6.86 -4.19 -2.30
CA THR A 254 -8.30 -4.41 -2.48
C THR A 254 -9.03 -3.10 -2.79
N HIS A 255 -8.69 -1.99 -2.14
CA HIS A 255 -9.23 -0.67 -2.47
C HIS A 255 -8.81 -0.24 -3.88
N LEU A 256 -7.51 -0.33 -4.21
CA LEU A 256 -7.02 -0.01 -5.54
C LEU A 256 -7.65 -0.89 -6.64
N SER A 257 -7.94 -2.16 -6.34
CA SER A 257 -8.66 -3.06 -7.25
C SER A 257 -10.07 -2.58 -7.54
N ARG A 258 -10.78 -2.04 -6.54
CA ARG A 258 -12.12 -1.45 -6.74
C ARG A 258 -12.05 -0.19 -7.60
N PHE A 259 -11.07 0.68 -7.35
CA PHE A 259 -10.83 1.86 -8.21
C PHE A 259 -10.52 1.43 -9.65
N SER A 260 -9.67 0.39 -9.80
CA SER A 260 -9.33 -0.19 -11.09
C SER A 260 -10.55 -0.67 -11.86
N GLU A 261 -11.46 -1.38 -11.19
CA GLU A 261 -12.70 -1.88 -11.81
C GLU A 261 -13.55 -0.73 -12.37
N GLU A 262 -13.76 0.31 -11.55
CA GLU A 262 -14.53 1.48 -11.99
C GLU A 262 -13.82 2.23 -13.14
N LEU A 263 -12.49 2.41 -13.08
CA LEU A 263 -11.73 3.05 -14.16
C LEU A 263 -11.80 2.26 -15.46
N VAL A 264 -11.72 0.92 -15.41
CA VAL A 264 -11.85 0.05 -16.60
C VAL A 264 -13.26 0.16 -17.19
N LEU A 265 -14.31 0.13 -16.35
CA LEU A 265 -15.68 0.34 -16.79
C LEU A 265 -15.86 1.71 -17.44
N TRP A 266 -15.40 2.77 -16.79
CA TRP A 266 -15.62 4.15 -17.24
C TRP A 266 -14.85 4.53 -18.51
N THR A 267 -13.72 3.85 -18.79
CA THR A 267 -12.98 4.04 -20.07
C THR A 267 -13.53 3.22 -21.22
N SER A 268 -14.44 2.27 -20.95
CA SER A 268 -15.03 1.45 -21.99
C SER A 268 -15.99 2.27 -22.89
N ALA A 269 -16.12 1.87 -24.15
CA ALA A 269 -17.03 2.53 -25.09
C ALA A 269 -18.53 2.48 -24.65
N GLN A 270 -18.90 1.57 -23.74
CA GLN A 270 -20.24 1.43 -23.20
C GLN A 270 -20.58 2.49 -22.17
N PHE A 271 -19.58 2.90 -21.34
CA PHE A 271 -19.72 3.96 -20.35
C PHE A 271 -19.21 5.29 -20.90
N ASP A 272 -17.98 5.32 -21.38
CA ASP A 272 -17.32 6.50 -21.96
C ASP A 272 -17.42 7.74 -21.06
N PHE A 273 -17.14 7.53 -19.74
CA PHE A 273 -17.25 8.58 -18.72
C PHE A 273 -15.96 9.34 -18.51
N ILE A 274 -14.83 8.70 -18.76
CA ILE A 274 -13.50 9.30 -18.58
C ILE A 274 -12.58 8.96 -19.75
N ASP A 275 -11.56 9.78 -19.93
CA ASP A 275 -10.40 9.45 -20.74
C ASP A 275 -9.14 9.42 -19.88
N LEU A 276 -8.29 8.42 -20.12
CA LEU A 276 -6.97 8.32 -19.53
C LEU A 276 -5.94 8.85 -20.53
N PRO A 277 -4.94 9.65 -20.12
CA PRO A 277 -3.88 10.07 -21.00
C PRO A 277 -3.16 8.89 -21.65
N ASP A 278 -2.74 9.04 -22.91
CA ASP A 278 -2.12 7.99 -23.72
C ASP A 278 -0.89 7.36 -23.02
N ARG A 279 -0.14 8.14 -22.25
CA ARG A 279 1.03 7.66 -21.50
C ARG A 279 0.72 6.62 -20.41
N PHE A 280 -0.57 6.43 -20.06
CA PHE A 280 -1.03 5.41 -19.10
C PHE A 280 -1.82 4.27 -19.77
N CYS A 281 -1.82 4.25 -21.11
CA CYS A 281 -2.56 3.28 -21.90
C CYS A 281 -1.63 2.59 -22.89
N THR A 282 -2.07 1.45 -23.41
CA THR A 282 -1.41 0.80 -24.54
C THR A 282 -2.36 0.64 -25.72
N GLY A 283 -1.81 0.43 -26.90
CA GLY A 283 -2.56 0.15 -28.12
C GLY A 283 -2.63 -1.35 -28.42
N SER A 284 -3.19 -1.67 -29.57
CA SER A 284 -3.19 -3.02 -30.13
C SER A 284 -2.32 -3.08 -31.39
N SER A 285 -1.53 -4.14 -31.53
CA SER A 285 -0.70 -4.37 -32.71
C SER A 285 -1.51 -4.68 -33.98
N ILE A 286 -2.78 -5.05 -33.83
CA ILE A 286 -3.67 -5.43 -34.95
C ILE A 286 -4.89 -4.49 -35.10
N MET A 287 -5.28 -3.81 -34.01
CA MET A 287 -6.47 -2.91 -33.98
C MET A 287 -6.00 -1.47 -33.73
N PRO A 288 -5.76 -0.65 -34.76
CA PRO A 288 -5.15 0.67 -34.60
C PRO A 288 -5.99 1.67 -33.83
N GLN A 289 -7.30 1.44 -33.68
CA GLN A 289 -8.22 2.28 -32.95
C GLN A 289 -8.28 1.96 -31.45
N LYS A 290 -7.68 0.85 -31.01
CA LYS A 290 -7.84 0.34 -29.63
C LYS A 290 -6.90 1.01 -28.66
N LYS A 291 -7.44 1.51 -27.55
CA LYS A 291 -6.72 2.08 -26.41
C LYS A 291 -7.12 1.30 -25.15
N ASN A 292 -6.15 0.67 -24.51
CA ASN A 292 -6.37 -0.21 -23.37
C ASN A 292 -6.01 0.49 -22.06
N PRO A 293 -6.80 0.35 -20.99
CA PRO A 293 -6.49 0.87 -19.66
C PRO A 293 -5.59 -0.08 -18.88
N ASP A 294 -4.37 -0.35 -19.38
CA ASP A 294 -3.50 -1.41 -18.84
C ASP A 294 -3.09 -1.16 -17.39
N VAL A 295 -2.90 0.10 -16.98
CA VAL A 295 -2.50 0.43 -15.61
C VAL A 295 -3.54 -0.04 -14.60
N PRO A 296 -4.83 0.36 -14.69
CA PRO A 296 -5.85 -0.17 -13.78
C PRO A 296 -6.04 -1.69 -13.89
N GLU A 297 -5.99 -2.26 -15.09
CA GLU A 297 -6.11 -3.72 -15.25
C GLU A 297 -4.99 -4.46 -14.51
N LEU A 298 -3.74 -3.99 -14.65
CA LEU A 298 -2.59 -4.61 -14.01
C LEU A 298 -2.60 -4.44 -12.48
N VAL A 299 -3.00 -3.27 -11.98
CA VAL A 299 -3.15 -3.03 -10.54
C VAL A 299 -4.21 -3.96 -9.95
N ARG A 300 -5.36 -4.12 -10.63
CA ARG A 300 -6.39 -5.10 -10.27
C ARG A 300 -5.83 -6.52 -10.21
N GLY A 301 -5.04 -6.92 -11.20
CA GLY A 301 -4.41 -8.24 -11.26
C GLY A 301 -3.39 -8.48 -10.14
N LYS A 302 -2.58 -7.47 -9.79
CA LYS A 302 -1.55 -7.55 -8.75
C LYS A 302 -2.11 -7.75 -7.33
N THR A 303 -3.38 -7.45 -7.10
CA THR A 303 -4.05 -7.67 -5.81
C THR A 303 -3.96 -9.13 -5.36
N GLY A 304 -4.18 -10.08 -6.28
CA GLY A 304 -4.07 -11.51 -5.96
C GLY A 304 -2.66 -11.93 -5.51
N ARG A 305 -1.63 -11.31 -6.09
CA ARG A 305 -0.23 -11.55 -5.72
C ARG A 305 0.05 -11.13 -4.27
N VAL A 306 -0.35 -9.92 -3.89
CA VAL A 306 -0.17 -9.40 -2.51
C VAL A 306 -0.98 -10.21 -1.50
N ASN A 307 -2.22 -10.60 -1.83
CA ASN A 307 -3.02 -11.50 -0.99
C ASN A 307 -2.32 -12.85 -0.78
N GLY A 308 -1.70 -13.40 -1.84
CA GLY A 308 -0.91 -14.63 -1.76
C GLY A 308 0.27 -14.51 -0.79
N HIS A 309 0.96 -13.36 -0.77
CA HIS A 309 2.07 -13.11 0.15
C HIS A 309 1.63 -13.04 1.62
N LEU A 310 0.50 -12.42 1.91
CA LEU A 310 -0.08 -12.44 3.25
C LEU A 310 -0.36 -13.88 3.72
N ILE A 311 -0.99 -14.69 2.88
CA ILE A 311 -1.27 -16.09 3.21
C ILE A 311 0.03 -16.90 3.37
N SER A 312 1.04 -16.63 2.55
CA SER A 312 2.37 -17.25 2.67
C SER A 312 2.98 -16.99 4.06
N LEU A 313 3.02 -15.75 4.52
CA LEU A 313 3.59 -15.40 5.83
C LEU A 313 2.77 -15.96 7.00
N LEU A 314 1.45 -15.94 6.93
CA LEU A 314 0.58 -16.57 7.94
C LEU A 314 0.84 -18.07 8.02
N THR A 315 1.02 -18.72 6.88
CA THR A 315 1.31 -20.17 6.79
C THR A 315 2.71 -20.49 7.30
N LEU A 316 3.69 -19.64 6.99
CA LEU A 316 5.07 -19.75 7.47
C LEU A 316 5.12 -19.78 8.99
N MET A 317 4.44 -18.85 9.64
CA MET A 317 4.48 -18.71 11.11
C MET A 317 3.57 -19.71 11.84
N LYS A 318 2.60 -20.31 11.14
CA LYS A 318 1.67 -21.27 11.74
C LYS A 318 2.42 -22.51 12.27
N SER A 319 2.28 -22.76 13.56
CA SER A 319 2.89 -23.93 14.25
C SER A 319 4.42 -23.96 14.27
N GLN A 320 5.10 -22.86 13.92
CA GLN A 320 6.55 -22.76 14.05
C GLN A 320 6.91 -22.66 15.54
N PRO A 321 7.92 -23.42 16.03
CA PRO A 321 8.43 -23.23 17.38
C PRO A 321 9.03 -21.84 17.57
N LEU A 322 9.05 -21.36 18.82
CA LEU A 322 9.67 -20.08 19.14
C LEU A 322 11.17 -20.06 18.81
N ALA A 323 11.76 -18.89 18.87
CA ALA A 323 13.10 -18.54 18.42
C ALA A 323 13.20 -18.52 16.89
N TYR A 324 14.35 -18.91 16.33
CA TYR A 324 14.60 -18.87 14.89
C TYR A 324 14.67 -20.29 14.32
N ASN A 325 13.97 -20.51 13.23
CA ASN A 325 14.08 -21.70 12.41
C ASN A 325 14.45 -21.26 10.98
N LYS A 326 15.07 -22.16 10.20
CA LYS A 326 15.49 -21.83 8.81
C LYS A 326 14.30 -21.43 7.93
N ASP A 327 13.08 -21.86 8.29
CA ASP A 327 11.80 -21.43 7.70
C ASP A 327 11.70 -19.90 7.61
N ASN A 328 12.20 -19.17 8.60
CA ASN A 328 12.19 -17.69 8.61
C ASN A 328 12.98 -17.04 7.46
N GLN A 329 13.76 -17.81 6.69
CA GLN A 329 14.36 -17.29 5.45
C GLN A 329 13.30 -16.94 4.41
N GLU A 330 12.17 -17.67 4.41
CA GLU A 330 11.03 -17.48 3.51
C GLU A 330 10.15 -16.25 3.84
N ASP A 331 10.48 -15.49 4.88
CA ASP A 331 9.77 -14.26 5.21
C ASP A 331 10.09 -13.09 4.25
N LYS A 332 11.27 -13.12 3.62
CA LYS A 332 11.84 -11.97 2.91
C LYS A 332 11.26 -11.78 1.51
N GLU A 333 11.23 -12.83 0.69
CA GLU A 333 10.77 -12.70 -0.69
C GLU A 333 9.30 -12.23 -0.78
N PRO A 334 8.35 -12.79 0.00
CA PRO A 334 6.98 -12.30 0.02
C PRO A 334 6.88 -10.84 0.50
N LEU A 335 7.67 -10.46 1.53
CA LEU A 335 7.69 -9.11 2.05
C LEU A 335 8.25 -8.11 1.03
N PHE A 336 9.43 -8.42 0.45
CA PHE A 336 10.09 -7.56 -0.54
C PHE A 336 9.22 -7.35 -1.77
N ASP A 337 8.64 -8.41 -2.30
CA ASP A 337 7.76 -8.32 -3.46
C ASP A 337 6.46 -7.56 -3.16
N THR A 338 5.91 -7.69 -1.94
CA THR A 338 4.76 -6.89 -1.50
C THR A 338 5.12 -5.40 -1.47
N VAL A 339 6.27 -5.04 -0.89
CA VAL A 339 6.76 -3.65 -0.86
C VAL A 339 6.90 -3.08 -2.28
N ASP A 340 7.60 -3.79 -3.15
CA ASP A 340 7.84 -3.36 -4.53
C ASP A 340 6.52 -3.21 -5.31
N THR A 341 5.60 -4.15 -5.13
CA THR A 341 4.28 -4.14 -5.79
C THR A 341 3.43 -2.96 -5.33
N VAL A 342 3.34 -2.72 -4.02
CA VAL A 342 2.56 -1.61 -3.46
C VAL A 342 3.12 -0.26 -3.90
N LYS A 343 4.44 -0.06 -3.81
CA LYS A 343 5.11 1.17 -4.27
C LYS A 343 4.83 1.45 -5.75
N GLY A 344 4.98 0.41 -6.60
CA GLY A 344 4.73 0.53 -8.02
C GLY A 344 3.27 0.89 -8.34
N CYS A 345 2.31 0.28 -7.66
CA CYS A 345 0.89 0.56 -7.84
C CYS A 345 0.51 1.97 -7.37
N LEU A 346 0.97 2.38 -6.18
CA LEU A 346 0.71 3.73 -5.65
C LEU A 346 1.31 4.80 -6.54
N LYS A 347 2.57 4.65 -6.96
CA LYS A 347 3.22 5.58 -7.89
C LYS A 347 2.45 5.72 -9.19
N ALA A 348 2.05 4.61 -9.81
CA ALA A 348 1.27 4.64 -11.05
C ALA A 348 -0.05 5.39 -10.89
N TYR A 349 -0.75 5.18 -9.77
CA TYR A 349 -2.01 5.85 -9.48
C TYR A 349 -1.82 7.31 -9.10
N ALA A 350 -0.82 7.65 -8.29
CA ALA A 350 -0.51 9.03 -7.93
C ALA A 350 -0.20 9.90 -9.16
N ASP A 351 0.44 9.30 -10.18
CA ASP A 351 0.76 9.99 -11.43
C ASP A 351 -0.44 10.01 -12.42
N MET A 352 -1.31 8.99 -12.41
CA MET A 352 -2.42 8.84 -13.35
C MET A 352 -3.68 9.59 -12.93
N ILE A 353 -4.09 9.50 -11.67
CA ILE A 353 -5.38 10.01 -11.18
C ILE A 353 -5.57 11.51 -11.44
N PRO A 354 -4.58 12.39 -11.15
CA PRO A 354 -4.76 13.83 -11.41
C PRO A 354 -4.94 14.18 -12.89
N ALA A 355 -4.51 13.28 -13.78
CA ALA A 355 -4.53 13.48 -15.22
C ALA A 355 -5.77 12.89 -15.91
N ILE A 356 -6.71 12.32 -15.16
CA ILE A 356 -8.00 11.83 -15.70
C ILE A 356 -8.81 13.01 -16.23
N GLU A 357 -9.38 12.86 -17.41
CA GLU A 357 -10.31 13.80 -18.02
C GLU A 357 -11.74 13.25 -17.94
N ALA A 358 -12.64 14.01 -17.32
CA ALA A 358 -14.05 13.65 -17.22
C ALA A 358 -14.78 13.99 -18.54
N ARG A 359 -15.57 13.06 -19.03
CA ARG A 359 -16.51 13.28 -20.15
C ARG A 359 -17.88 13.66 -19.61
N ALA A 360 -17.98 14.88 -19.08
CA ALA A 360 -19.13 15.37 -18.33
C ALA A 360 -20.46 15.24 -19.09
N ASP A 361 -20.46 15.44 -20.40
CA ASP A 361 -21.68 15.31 -21.24
C ASP A 361 -22.19 13.86 -21.26
N ASN A 362 -21.28 12.89 -21.39
CA ASN A 362 -21.65 11.47 -21.40
C ASN A 362 -22.16 11.02 -20.02
N MET A 363 -21.49 11.45 -18.96
CA MET A 363 -21.94 11.21 -17.57
C MET A 363 -23.34 11.79 -17.35
N ARG A 364 -23.56 13.02 -17.81
CA ARG A 364 -24.85 13.70 -17.69
C ARG A 364 -25.96 12.98 -18.45
N VAL A 365 -25.70 12.57 -19.69
CA VAL A 365 -26.64 11.79 -20.50
C VAL A 365 -27.01 10.48 -19.82
N ALA A 366 -26.00 9.79 -19.23
CA ALA A 366 -26.23 8.55 -18.50
C ALA A 366 -27.03 8.79 -17.19
N ALA A 367 -26.77 9.91 -16.49
CA ALA A 367 -27.50 10.25 -15.25
C ALA A 367 -28.99 10.57 -15.50
N LYS A 368 -29.38 11.01 -16.70
CA LYS A 368 -30.79 11.20 -17.07
C LYS A 368 -31.54 9.89 -17.34
N ARG A 369 -30.81 8.80 -17.60
CA ARG A 369 -31.44 7.51 -17.85
C ARG A 369 -31.83 6.83 -16.54
N GLY A 370 -32.93 6.08 -16.52
CA GLY A 370 -33.33 5.26 -15.38
C GLY A 370 -34.07 6.01 -14.29
N PHE A 371 -34.67 7.16 -14.61
CA PHE A 371 -35.49 7.92 -13.66
C PHE A 371 -34.77 8.28 -12.37
N SER A 372 -33.53 8.74 -12.47
CA SER A 372 -32.63 8.94 -11.33
C SER A 372 -33.14 9.95 -10.29
N THR A 373 -34.10 10.82 -10.67
CA THR A 373 -34.74 11.80 -9.78
C THR A 373 -36.09 11.33 -9.22
N ALA A 374 -36.48 10.07 -9.44
CA ALA A 374 -37.73 9.53 -8.90
C ALA A 374 -37.86 9.63 -7.36
N THR A 375 -36.75 9.42 -6.64
CA THR A 375 -36.73 9.60 -5.18
C THR A 375 -36.98 11.06 -4.78
N ASP A 376 -36.49 12.01 -5.57
CA ASP A 376 -36.67 13.45 -5.33
C ASP A 376 -38.16 13.83 -5.50
N LEU A 377 -38.88 13.22 -6.47
CA LEU A 377 -40.32 13.38 -6.59
C LEU A 377 -41.08 12.81 -5.38
N ALA A 378 -40.66 11.65 -4.86
CA ALA A 378 -41.28 11.08 -3.65
C ALA A 378 -41.08 11.99 -2.44
N ASP A 379 -39.87 12.49 -2.24
CA ASP A 379 -39.54 13.43 -1.16
C ASP A 379 -40.31 14.76 -1.30
N TYR A 380 -40.47 15.26 -2.55
CA TYR A 380 -41.31 16.43 -2.83
C TYR A 380 -42.77 16.21 -2.39
N LEU A 381 -43.35 15.07 -2.73
CA LEU A 381 -44.73 14.74 -2.32
C LEU A 381 -44.86 14.64 -0.80
N VAL A 382 -43.87 14.05 -0.12
CA VAL A 382 -43.84 13.98 1.34
C VAL A 382 -43.79 15.38 1.97
N LYS A 383 -42.96 16.28 1.43
CA LYS A 383 -42.92 17.68 1.88
C LYS A 383 -44.22 18.43 1.64
N LYS A 384 -45.05 18.02 0.70
CA LYS A 384 -46.42 18.51 0.44
C LYS A 384 -47.49 17.81 1.29
N GLY A 385 -47.11 16.92 2.23
CA GLY A 385 -48.01 16.28 3.20
C GLY A 385 -48.50 14.89 2.81
N VAL A 386 -48.03 14.29 1.73
CA VAL A 386 -48.35 12.92 1.33
C VAL A 386 -47.54 11.93 2.18
N ALA A 387 -48.17 10.86 2.67
CA ALA A 387 -47.47 9.83 3.42
C ALA A 387 -46.41 9.14 2.51
N PHE A 388 -45.24 8.79 3.05
CA PHE A 388 -44.11 8.27 2.24
C PHE A 388 -44.47 7.03 1.40
N ARG A 389 -45.25 6.10 1.95
CA ARG A 389 -45.69 4.90 1.21
C ARG A 389 -46.57 5.25 0.02
N ASP A 390 -47.50 6.20 0.20
CA ASP A 390 -48.40 6.67 -0.83
C ASP A 390 -47.59 7.45 -1.88
N ALA A 391 -46.66 8.31 -1.48
CA ALA A 391 -45.74 9.00 -2.36
C ALA A 391 -44.94 8.02 -3.22
N HIS A 392 -44.41 6.96 -2.64
CA HIS A 392 -43.67 5.92 -3.38
C HIS A 392 -44.55 5.21 -4.41
N GLU A 393 -45.81 4.89 -4.07
CA GLU A 393 -46.76 4.29 -5.03
C GLU A 393 -47.11 5.25 -6.17
N ILE A 394 -47.35 6.51 -5.85
CA ILE A 394 -47.62 7.58 -6.83
C ILE A 394 -46.46 7.70 -7.83
N VAL A 395 -45.24 7.81 -7.31
CA VAL A 395 -44.03 7.91 -8.12
C VAL A 395 -43.82 6.65 -8.96
N GLY A 396 -44.05 5.46 -8.41
CA GLY A 396 -44.00 4.21 -9.18
C GLY A 396 -44.93 4.20 -10.39
N LYS A 397 -46.14 4.73 -10.24
CA LYS A 397 -47.10 4.88 -11.37
C LYS A 397 -46.61 5.90 -12.39
N ALA A 398 -46.05 7.04 -11.95
CA ALA A 398 -45.51 8.07 -12.84
C ALA A 398 -44.29 7.52 -13.61
N VAL A 399 -43.40 6.76 -12.97
CA VAL A 399 -42.28 6.08 -13.64
C VAL A 399 -42.78 5.07 -14.66
N ALA A 400 -43.78 4.23 -14.32
CA ALA A 400 -44.35 3.26 -15.24
C ALA A 400 -44.94 3.95 -16.50
N PHE A 401 -45.58 5.09 -16.31
CA PHE A 401 -46.09 5.91 -17.43
C PHE A 401 -44.90 6.45 -18.26
N GLY A 402 -43.87 7.00 -17.65
CA GLY A 402 -42.67 7.48 -18.34
C GLY A 402 -41.96 6.39 -19.15
N VAL A 403 -41.85 5.17 -18.58
CA VAL A 403 -41.33 4.01 -19.33
C VAL A 403 -42.14 3.68 -20.56
N ALA A 404 -43.49 3.71 -20.46
CA ALA A 404 -44.39 3.43 -21.60
C ALA A 404 -44.29 4.49 -22.69
N GLU A 405 -44.11 5.77 -22.32
CA GLU A 405 -43.97 6.90 -23.24
C GLU A 405 -42.53 7.13 -23.74
N GLY A 406 -41.55 6.44 -23.18
CA GLY A 406 -40.13 6.63 -23.50
C GLY A 406 -39.56 7.99 -23.07
N ARG A 407 -40.10 8.59 -22.00
CA ARG A 407 -39.77 9.93 -21.48
C ARG A 407 -39.43 9.87 -20.01
N ASP A 408 -38.41 10.66 -19.58
CA ASP A 408 -38.07 10.86 -18.19
C ASP A 408 -39.12 11.71 -17.44
N LEU A 409 -39.16 11.64 -16.10
CA LEU A 409 -40.06 12.44 -15.28
C LEU A 409 -39.90 13.95 -15.52
N SER A 410 -38.68 14.40 -15.75
CA SER A 410 -38.36 15.81 -16.05
C SER A 410 -38.84 16.28 -17.43
N GLU A 411 -39.25 15.36 -18.32
CA GLU A 411 -39.76 15.64 -19.65
C GLU A 411 -41.30 15.63 -19.74
N MET A 412 -41.94 15.34 -18.59
CA MET A 412 -43.42 15.39 -18.49
C MET A 412 -43.88 16.81 -18.20
N THR A 413 -45.12 17.11 -18.61
CA THR A 413 -45.77 18.37 -18.25
C THR A 413 -46.34 18.30 -16.84
N THR A 414 -46.56 19.45 -16.20
CA THR A 414 -47.24 19.53 -14.91
C THR A 414 -48.61 18.87 -14.92
N ASP A 415 -49.36 19.03 -16.02
CA ASP A 415 -50.69 18.41 -16.18
C ASP A 415 -50.61 16.88 -16.27
N GLU A 416 -49.59 16.33 -16.89
CA GLU A 416 -49.34 14.88 -16.89
C GLU A 416 -48.96 14.36 -15.50
N LEU A 417 -48.10 15.06 -14.78
CA LEU A 417 -47.69 14.68 -13.41
C LEU A 417 -48.88 14.82 -12.41
N LYS A 418 -49.76 15.80 -12.58
CA LYS A 418 -50.97 15.98 -11.76
C LYS A 418 -51.95 14.82 -11.87
N ARG A 419 -51.92 14.02 -12.96
CA ARG A 419 -52.74 12.79 -13.05
C ARG A 419 -52.42 11.80 -11.94
N PHE A 420 -51.25 11.88 -11.35
CA PHE A 420 -50.80 10.98 -10.29
C PHE A 420 -51.00 11.57 -8.89
N SER A 421 -50.96 12.92 -8.75
CA SER A 421 -51.27 13.62 -7.51
C SER A 421 -51.57 15.10 -7.73
N ASP A 422 -52.71 15.57 -7.24
CA ASP A 422 -53.17 16.97 -7.37
C ASP A 422 -52.25 17.97 -6.63
N VAL A 423 -51.43 17.51 -5.67
CA VAL A 423 -50.50 18.37 -4.90
C VAL A 423 -49.28 18.81 -5.72
N ILE A 424 -49.07 18.22 -6.91
CA ILE A 424 -47.96 18.57 -7.77
C ILE A 424 -48.18 19.93 -8.40
N GLY A 425 -47.23 20.85 -8.22
CA GLY A 425 -47.20 22.18 -8.84
C GLY A 425 -46.05 22.34 -9.81
N GLU A 426 -45.92 23.52 -10.44
CA GLU A 426 -44.79 23.87 -11.32
C GLU A 426 -43.43 23.76 -10.61
N ASP A 427 -43.40 23.96 -9.29
CA ASP A 427 -42.21 23.85 -8.42
C ASP A 427 -41.62 22.43 -8.39
N VAL A 428 -42.30 21.43 -8.93
CA VAL A 428 -41.79 20.05 -9.07
C VAL A 428 -40.53 19.98 -9.95
N PHE A 429 -40.41 20.86 -10.94
CA PHE A 429 -39.25 20.86 -11.83
C PHE A 429 -37.95 21.34 -11.15
N ASP A 430 -38.04 22.06 -10.02
CA ASP A 430 -36.88 22.42 -9.23
C ASP A 430 -36.19 21.17 -8.66
N VAL A 431 -36.93 20.10 -8.39
CA VAL A 431 -36.39 18.84 -7.80
C VAL A 431 -36.20 17.74 -8.87
N LEU A 432 -36.83 17.81 -10.02
CA LEU A 432 -36.70 16.83 -11.08
C LEU A 432 -35.50 17.09 -12.02
N THR A 433 -34.82 18.22 -11.90
CA THR A 433 -33.54 18.43 -12.58
C THR A 433 -32.42 17.70 -11.89
N LEU A 434 -31.40 17.30 -12.63
CA LEU A 434 -30.20 16.66 -12.04
C LEU A 434 -29.51 17.61 -11.04
N GLU A 435 -29.43 18.90 -11.38
CA GLU A 435 -28.88 19.94 -10.51
C GLU A 435 -29.68 20.08 -9.21
N GLY A 436 -31.00 20.15 -9.32
CA GLY A 436 -31.89 20.26 -8.15
C GLY A 436 -31.74 19.07 -7.21
N SER A 437 -31.69 17.86 -7.77
CA SER A 437 -31.45 16.63 -7.03
C SER A 437 -30.12 16.64 -6.28
N VAL A 438 -29.02 16.99 -6.95
CA VAL A 438 -27.68 17.03 -6.35
C VAL A 438 -27.59 18.15 -5.30
N GLN A 439 -28.08 19.36 -5.61
CA GLN A 439 -28.01 20.51 -4.69
C GLN A 439 -28.85 20.32 -3.43
N ALA A 440 -29.98 19.61 -3.51
CA ALA A 440 -30.83 19.35 -2.35
C ALA A 440 -30.14 18.49 -1.27
N ARG A 441 -29.08 17.79 -1.59
CA ARG A 441 -28.30 16.96 -0.67
C ARG A 441 -27.14 17.75 -0.04
N ASP A 442 -27.47 18.94 0.51
CA ASP A 442 -26.55 19.88 1.12
C ASP A 442 -26.42 19.67 2.65
N HIS A 443 -25.91 18.50 3.02
CA HIS A 443 -25.56 18.16 4.40
C HIS A 443 -24.19 17.49 4.45
N LEU A 444 -23.58 17.38 5.61
CA LEU A 444 -22.29 16.73 5.78
C LEU A 444 -22.32 15.30 5.19
N GLY A 445 -21.44 15.03 4.25
CA GLY A 445 -21.40 13.75 3.52
C GLY A 445 -22.37 13.67 2.34
N GLY A 446 -23.17 14.70 2.06
CA GLY A 446 -24.03 14.79 0.89
C GLY A 446 -23.25 15.13 -0.39
N THR A 447 -23.90 14.93 -1.54
CA THR A 447 -23.27 15.07 -2.86
C THR A 447 -23.32 16.51 -3.44
N ALA A 448 -23.87 17.48 -2.72
CA ALA A 448 -23.93 18.87 -3.20
C ALA A 448 -22.50 19.44 -3.43
N PRO A 449 -22.28 20.21 -4.51
CA PRO A 449 -20.95 20.74 -4.86
C PRO A 449 -20.25 21.53 -3.74
N ASN A 450 -21.00 22.30 -2.96
CA ASN A 450 -20.45 23.02 -1.78
C ASN A 450 -19.99 22.05 -0.69
N GLN A 451 -20.66 20.90 -0.48
CA GLN A 451 -20.24 19.88 0.46
C GLN A 451 -18.98 19.15 -0.03
N VAL A 452 -18.88 18.89 -1.35
CA VAL A 452 -17.66 18.35 -1.95
C VAL A 452 -16.48 19.28 -1.72
N ARG A 453 -16.61 20.57 -2.03
CA ARG A 453 -15.56 21.57 -1.79
C ARG A 453 -15.21 21.71 -0.30
N ALA A 454 -16.21 21.69 0.58
CA ALA A 454 -15.97 21.73 2.01
C ALA A 454 -15.24 20.48 2.52
N ALA A 455 -15.55 19.28 1.97
CA ALA A 455 -14.85 18.04 2.29
C ALA A 455 -13.39 18.08 1.80
N VAL A 456 -13.14 18.54 0.58
CA VAL A 456 -11.78 18.74 0.06
C VAL A 456 -10.98 19.69 0.95
N ALA A 457 -11.58 20.83 1.35
CA ALA A 457 -10.91 21.79 2.22
C ALA A 457 -10.56 21.22 3.60
N ARG A 458 -11.42 20.38 4.18
CA ARG A 458 -11.12 19.65 5.44
C ARG A 458 -10.01 18.64 5.24
N ALA A 459 -10.07 17.85 4.18
CA ALA A 459 -9.10 16.82 3.86
C ALA A 459 -7.69 17.39 3.64
N ARG A 460 -7.57 18.50 2.90
CA ARG A 460 -6.27 19.20 2.69
C ARG A 460 -5.62 19.69 3.98
N LYS A 461 -6.39 20.00 5.03
CA LYS A 461 -5.85 20.39 6.33
C LYS A 461 -5.35 19.21 7.15
N ALA A 462 -5.78 18.00 6.83
CA ALA A 462 -5.42 16.78 7.52
C ALA A 462 -4.25 16.03 6.86
N LEU A 463 -3.95 16.33 5.58
CA LEU A 463 -2.79 15.84 4.83
C LEU A 463 -1.48 16.55 5.25
#